data_77ab6e8e5c3120cb90c7ba8eb4c1b332
#
_entry.id   77ab6e8e5c3120cb90c7ba8eb4c1b332
#
_cell.length_a   1.000
_cell.length_b   1.000
_cell.length_c   1.000
_cell.angle_alpha   90.00
_cell.angle_beta   90.00
_cell.angle_gamma   90.00
#
_symmetry.space_group_name_H-M   'P 1'
#
loop_
_entity.id
_entity.type
_entity.pdbx_description
1 polymer ?
#
loop_
_entity_poly.entity_id
_entity_poly.type
_entity_poly.pdbx_seq_one_letter_code
_entity_poly.pdbx_strand_id
1 'polypeptide(L)'
;ASAAFRIAKNKYEIKTFLERNLGVSIKIISEEEEGILSAKGVLFSHRNPIGLVGDFGGGSFELTDINELKKIKFIKSLSVGHLVLRNLGRSTDAKVLKYIKNSFKNLSLGSNQNFYAVGGSFRALAKAHMSIKNQDLKTIQDYQVDAKIFLSEIKNKIFVKSGEVNKIFLNEISKSRAEIIPYSILVLENLVKIAEVKKIFFTN
;
A
#
# COMPACT_ATOMS: atom_id res chain seq x y z
N ALA A 1 10.58 7.15 -12.40
CA ALA A 1 9.37 6.46 -12.90
C ALA A 1 9.38 5.00 -12.45
N SER A 2 8.23 4.42 -12.17
CA SER A 2 8.09 3.11 -11.52
C SER A 2 7.19 2.15 -12.34
N ALA A 3 6.31 1.39 -11.70
CA ALA A 3 5.57 0.25 -12.28
C ALA A 3 4.95 0.50 -13.68
N ALA A 4 4.27 1.63 -13.90
CA ALA A 4 3.65 1.92 -15.19
C ALA A 4 4.67 1.99 -16.33
N PHE A 5 5.83 2.63 -16.09
CA PHE A 5 6.91 2.69 -17.06
C PHE A 5 7.62 1.35 -17.26
N ARG A 6 7.75 0.52 -16.22
CA ARG A 6 8.34 -0.81 -16.38
C ARG A 6 7.53 -1.69 -17.34
N ILE A 7 6.20 -1.58 -17.30
CA ILE A 7 5.26 -2.43 -18.04
C ILE A 7 4.93 -1.89 -19.44
N ALA A 8 4.93 -0.56 -19.63
CA ALA A 8 4.51 0.07 -20.89
C ALA A 8 5.39 -0.36 -22.08
N LYS A 9 4.73 -0.80 -23.16
CA LYS A 9 5.44 -1.23 -24.40
C LYS A 9 6.20 -0.07 -25.06
N ASN A 10 5.65 1.15 -24.98
CA ASN A 10 6.23 2.38 -25.55
C ASN A 10 6.97 3.25 -24.50
N LYS A 11 7.46 2.63 -23.43
CA LYS A 11 8.11 3.34 -22.31
C LYS A 11 9.25 4.27 -22.71
N TYR A 12 10.06 3.88 -23.66
CA TYR A 12 11.19 4.69 -24.11
C TYR A 12 10.76 5.90 -24.94
N GLU A 13 9.73 5.74 -25.77
CA GLU A 13 9.11 6.85 -26.52
C GLU A 13 8.52 7.89 -25.56
N ILE A 14 7.72 7.46 -24.61
CA ILE A 14 7.11 8.33 -23.59
C ILE A 14 8.22 9.00 -22.75
N LYS A 15 9.24 8.24 -22.33
CA LYS A 15 10.36 8.75 -21.57
C LYS A 15 11.05 9.90 -22.33
N THR A 16 11.43 9.65 -23.59
CA THR A 16 12.10 10.64 -24.44
C THR A 16 11.23 11.88 -24.66
N PHE A 17 9.94 11.70 -24.92
CA PHE A 17 9.00 12.80 -25.07
C PHE A 17 8.94 13.67 -23.81
N LEU A 18 8.79 13.04 -22.63
CA LEU A 18 8.72 13.78 -21.37
C LEU A 18 10.05 14.47 -21.03
N GLU A 19 11.17 13.81 -21.23
CA GLU A 19 12.51 14.41 -20.99
C GLU A 19 12.73 15.67 -21.84
N ARG A 20 12.37 15.61 -23.12
CA ARG A 20 12.48 16.78 -24.03
C ARG A 20 11.56 17.93 -23.62
N ASN A 21 10.31 17.63 -23.21
CA ASN A 21 9.34 18.68 -22.89
C ASN A 21 9.51 19.27 -21.49
N LEU A 22 10.04 18.49 -20.54
CA LEU A 22 10.20 18.92 -19.14
C LEU A 22 11.63 19.39 -18.81
N GLY A 23 12.61 19.12 -19.69
CA GLY A 23 14.01 19.44 -19.44
C GLY A 23 14.64 18.65 -18.28
N VAL A 24 14.09 17.47 -17.96
CA VAL A 24 14.56 16.64 -16.84
C VAL A 24 14.90 15.23 -17.30
N SER A 25 15.87 14.58 -16.66
CA SER A 25 16.17 13.19 -16.91
C SER A 25 15.23 12.28 -16.12
N ILE A 26 14.66 11.27 -16.77
CA ILE A 26 13.76 10.29 -16.15
C ILE A 26 14.47 8.94 -16.00
N LYS A 27 14.73 8.54 -14.75
CA LYS A 27 15.19 7.19 -14.44
C LYS A 27 13.99 6.28 -14.25
N ILE A 28 13.96 5.13 -14.93
CA ILE A 28 13.00 4.04 -14.67
C ILE A 28 13.65 3.14 -13.64
N ILE A 29 13.14 3.15 -12.41
CA ILE A 29 13.69 2.38 -11.30
C ILE A 29 13.14 0.95 -11.29
N SER A 30 13.95 0.01 -10.77
CA SER A 30 13.53 -1.36 -10.54
C SER A 30 12.52 -1.48 -9.39
N GLU A 31 11.88 -2.62 -9.25
CA GLU A 31 11.00 -2.94 -8.13
C GLU A 31 11.76 -2.92 -6.80
N GLU A 32 12.98 -3.44 -6.79
CA GLU A 32 13.87 -3.42 -5.64
C GLU A 32 14.27 -2.00 -5.25
N GLU A 33 14.66 -1.17 -6.22
CA GLU A 33 14.96 0.25 -5.95
C GLU A 33 13.75 0.98 -5.37
N GLU A 34 12.54 0.74 -5.91
CA GLU A 34 11.29 1.35 -5.42
C GLU A 34 11.05 0.97 -3.96
N GLY A 35 11.12 -0.32 -3.63
CA GLY A 35 10.97 -0.81 -2.26
C GLY A 35 12.04 -0.28 -1.29
N ILE A 36 13.30 -0.25 -1.71
CA ILE A 36 14.40 0.30 -0.89
C ILE A 36 14.21 1.80 -0.64
N LEU A 37 13.77 2.57 -1.64
CA LEU A 37 13.50 4.00 -1.48
C LEU A 37 12.36 4.26 -0.50
N SER A 38 11.29 3.47 -0.56
CA SER A 38 10.18 3.55 0.38
C SER A 38 10.63 3.22 1.81
N ALA A 39 11.45 2.19 1.99
CA ALA A 39 12.02 1.85 3.29
C ALA A 39 12.99 2.93 3.82
N LYS A 40 13.77 3.56 2.96
CA LYS A 40 14.58 4.74 3.34
C LYS A 40 13.70 5.90 3.82
N GLY A 41 12.56 6.14 3.15
CA GLY A 41 11.58 7.13 3.59
C GLY A 41 11.10 6.86 5.02
N VAL A 42 10.80 5.59 5.35
CA VAL A 42 10.41 5.17 6.69
C VAL A 42 11.54 5.39 7.71
N LEU A 43 12.80 5.06 7.35
CA LEU A 43 13.96 5.32 8.22
C LEU A 43 14.15 6.80 8.55
N PHE A 44 13.81 7.69 7.61
CA PHE A 44 13.89 9.13 7.83
C PHE A 44 12.75 9.69 8.66
N SER A 45 11.55 9.12 8.52
CA SER A 45 10.32 9.69 9.10
C SER A 45 9.94 9.10 10.45
N HIS A 46 10.48 7.94 10.83
CA HIS A 46 10.17 7.28 12.10
C HIS A 46 11.42 7.11 12.99
N ARG A 47 11.23 7.26 14.29
CA ARG A 47 12.32 7.02 15.24
C ARG A 47 12.52 5.52 15.44
N ASN A 48 13.70 5.01 15.01
CA ASN A 48 14.09 3.60 15.15
C ASN A 48 13.05 2.58 14.60
N PRO A 49 12.65 2.69 13.33
CA PRO A 49 11.70 1.75 12.75
C PRO A 49 12.34 0.37 12.61
N ILE A 50 11.60 -0.67 13.01
CA ILE A 50 11.97 -2.10 12.88
C ILE A 50 10.71 -2.83 12.41
N GLY A 51 10.82 -3.61 11.35
CA GLY A 51 9.74 -4.42 10.82
C GLY A 51 9.53 -4.27 9.32
N LEU A 52 8.37 -4.72 8.85
CA LEU A 52 8.02 -4.70 7.44
C LEU A 52 7.64 -3.29 6.96
N VAL A 53 8.10 -2.95 5.77
CA VAL A 53 7.63 -1.79 5.01
C VAL A 53 6.92 -2.29 3.77
N GLY A 54 5.74 -1.76 3.49
CA GLY A 54 4.98 -2.10 2.29
C GLY A 54 4.55 -0.85 1.54
N ASP A 55 5.03 -0.70 0.30
CA ASP A 55 4.59 0.35 -0.62
C ASP A 55 3.52 -0.20 -1.55
N PHE A 56 2.28 0.25 -1.36
CA PHE A 56 1.14 -0.21 -2.13
C PHE A 56 0.77 0.78 -3.23
N GLY A 57 1.29 0.49 -4.42
CA GLY A 57 1.10 1.28 -5.63
C GLY A 57 -0.06 0.82 -6.52
N GLY A 58 -0.10 1.40 -7.73
CA GLY A 58 -1.09 1.03 -8.75
C GLY A 58 -0.82 -0.33 -9.39
N GLY A 59 0.42 -0.63 -9.70
CA GLY A 59 0.84 -1.86 -10.41
C GLY A 59 1.32 -2.96 -9.49
N SER A 60 1.95 -2.59 -8.39
CA SER A 60 2.67 -3.53 -7.53
C SER A 60 2.53 -3.20 -6.05
N PHE A 61 3.03 -4.11 -5.23
CA PHE A 61 3.17 -3.98 -3.79
C PHE A 61 4.57 -4.43 -3.42
N GLU A 62 5.45 -3.50 -3.13
CA GLU A 62 6.83 -3.73 -2.74
C GLU A 62 6.91 -3.99 -1.25
N LEU A 63 7.57 -5.11 -0.88
CA LEU A 63 7.83 -5.50 0.51
C LEU A 63 9.32 -5.44 0.80
N THR A 64 9.67 -4.74 1.86
CA THR A 64 11.02 -4.66 2.42
C THR A 64 10.98 -4.88 3.92
N ASP A 65 12.12 -5.23 4.51
CA ASP A 65 12.30 -5.38 5.95
C ASP A 65 13.38 -4.43 6.45
N ILE A 66 13.16 -3.82 7.60
CA ILE A 66 14.13 -3.01 8.34
C ILE A 66 14.45 -3.75 9.63
N ASN A 67 15.69 -4.19 9.78
CA ASN A 67 16.13 -4.88 10.99
C ASN A 67 16.60 -3.91 12.09
N GLU A 68 16.94 -4.45 13.26
CA GLU A 68 17.44 -3.71 14.42
C GLU A 68 18.71 -2.88 14.13
N LEU A 69 19.52 -3.31 13.17
CA LEU A 69 20.72 -2.60 12.73
C LEU A 69 20.42 -1.54 11.65
N LYS A 70 19.14 -1.23 11.40
CA LYS A 70 18.67 -0.29 10.34
C LYS A 70 19.09 -0.70 8.92
N LYS A 71 19.40 -1.98 8.72
CA LYS A 71 19.66 -2.52 7.39
C LYS A 71 18.34 -2.82 6.69
N ILE A 72 18.23 -2.36 5.44
CA ILE A 72 17.08 -2.61 4.57
C ILE A 72 17.35 -3.88 3.78
N LYS A 73 16.39 -4.80 3.77
CA LYS A 73 16.37 -5.99 2.93
C LYS A 73 15.12 -5.96 2.05
N PHE A 74 15.31 -5.93 0.74
CA PHE A 74 14.20 -6.14 -0.18
C PHE A 74 13.73 -7.60 -0.08
N ILE A 75 12.43 -7.79 0.06
CA ILE A 75 11.83 -9.13 0.15
C ILE A 75 11.27 -9.52 -1.21
N LYS A 76 10.29 -8.76 -1.71
CA LYS A 76 9.62 -9.07 -2.98
C LYS A 76 8.75 -7.91 -3.44
N SER A 77 8.55 -7.84 -4.77
CA SER A 77 7.44 -7.13 -5.38
C SER A 77 6.33 -8.12 -5.76
N LEU A 78 5.11 -7.80 -5.42
CA LEU A 78 3.91 -8.56 -5.76
C LEU A 78 3.08 -7.77 -6.76
N SER A 79 2.66 -8.39 -7.88
CA SER A 79 1.81 -7.77 -8.89
C SER A 79 0.33 -7.65 -8.41
N VAL A 80 0.13 -7.15 -7.21
CA VAL A 80 -1.20 -6.98 -6.59
C VAL A 80 -1.58 -5.51 -6.39
N GLY A 81 -0.96 -4.59 -7.14
CA GLY A 81 -1.32 -3.18 -7.09
C GLY A 81 -2.81 -2.95 -7.38
N HIS A 82 -3.38 -1.88 -6.82
CA HIS A 82 -4.83 -1.65 -6.86
C HIS A 82 -5.42 -1.56 -8.28
N LEU A 83 -4.66 -1.07 -9.28
CA LEU A 83 -5.12 -1.03 -10.67
C LEU A 83 -5.13 -2.43 -11.28
N VAL A 84 -4.14 -3.27 -10.96
CA VAL A 84 -4.10 -4.67 -11.42
C VAL A 84 -5.30 -5.42 -10.87
N LEU A 85 -5.58 -5.31 -9.57
CA LEU A 85 -6.70 -5.97 -8.93
C LEU A 85 -8.05 -5.47 -9.46
N ARG A 86 -8.21 -4.17 -9.66
CA ARG A 86 -9.42 -3.58 -10.24
C ARG A 86 -9.69 -4.07 -11.67
N ASN A 87 -8.65 -4.17 -12.48
CA ASN A 87 -8.77 -4.71 -13.85
C ASN A 87 -9.11 -6.21 -13.85
N LEU A 88 -8.69 -6.95 -12.83
CA LEU A 88 -9.02 -8.36 -12.68
C LEU A 88 -10.51 -8.55 -12.34
N GLY A 89 -11.11 -7.68 -11.55
CA GLY A 89 -12.52 -7.74 -11.18
C GLY A 89 -12.85 -6.96 -9.90
N ARG A 90 -14.10 -7.11 -9.42
CA ARG A 90 -14.51 -6.51 -8.14
C ARG A 90 -13.80 -7.17 -6.95
N SER A 91 -13.63 -6.43 -5.86
CA SER A 91 -12.99 -6.92 -4.64
C SER A 91 -13.69 -8.14 -4.01
N THR A 92 -14.97 -8.33 -4.29
CA THR A 92 -15.78 -9.48 -3.84
C THR A 92 -15.66 -10.70 -4.76
N ASP A 93 -15.07 -10.55 -5.94
CA ASP A 93 -14.99 -11.64 -6.92
C ASP A 93 -14.00 -12.72 -6.46
N ALA A 94 -14.41 -13.98 -6.52
CA ALA A 94 -13.60 -15.13 -6.10
C ALA A 94 -12.24 -15.19 -6.81
N LYS A 95 -12.17 -14.74 -8.07
CA LYS A 95 -10.92 -14.68 -8.83
C LYS A 95 -9.92 -13.67 -8.25
N VAL A 96 -10.39 -12.51 -7.77
CA VAL A 96 -9.56 -11.48 -7.12
C VAL A 96 -9.03 -12.01 -5.79
N LEU A 97 -9.89 -12.58 -4.97
CA LEU A 97 -9.52 -13.15 -3.68
C LEU A 97 -8.50 -14.28 -3.84
N LYS A 98 -8.72 -15.19 -4.81
CA LYS A 98 -7.79 -16.28 -5.14
C LYS A 98 -6.45 -15.74 -5.64
N TYR A 99 -6.46 -14.73 -6.49
CA TYR A 99 -5.25 -14.11 -7.03
C TYR A 99 -4.39 -13.49 -5.92
N ILE A 100 -4.99 -12.69 -5.03
CA ILE A 100 -4.29 -12.12 -3.88
C ILE A 100 -3.69 -13.24 -3.02
N LYS A 101 -4.49 -14.22 -2.59
CA LYS A 101 -4.04 -15.33 -1.76
C LYS A 101 -2.86 -16.08 -2.38
N ASN A 102 -2.91 -16.35 -3.69
CA ASN A 102 -1.83 -17.04 -4.40
C ASN A 102 -0.56 -16.18 -4.47
N SER A 103 -0.68 -14.87 -4.65
CA SER A 103 0.46 -13.96 -4.70
C SER A 103 1.25 -13.94 -3.40
N PHE A 104 0.58 -14.18 -2.26
CA PHE A 104 1.22 -14.23 -0.94
C PHE A 104 1.68 -15.63 -0.52
N LYS A 105 1.26 -16.70 -1.22
CA LYS A 105 1.44 -18.10 -0.78
C LYS A 105 2.89 -18.52 -0.49
N ASN A 106 3.84 -17.98 -1.23
CA ASN A 106 5.26 -18.36 -1.13
C ASN A 106 6.12 -17.28 -0.46
N LEU A 107 5.50 -16.34 0.26
CA LEU A 107 6.24 -15.36 1.05
C LEU A 107 6.64 -15.97 2.40
N SER A 108 7.94 -16.05 2.63
CA SER A 108 8.49 -16.32 3.96
C SER A 108 8.72 -14.97 4.65
N LEU A 109 7.69 -14.46 5.30
CA LEU A 109 7.77 -13.29 6.16
C LEU A 109 7.95 -13.82 7.58
N GLY A 110 9.03 -13.44 8.26
CA GLY A 110 9.14 -13.69 9.68
C GLY A 110 7.97 -13.08 10.46
N SER A 111 7.82 -13.44 11.73
CA SER A 111 6.85 -12.77 12.61
C SER A 111 7.26 -11.31 12.82
N ASN A 112 6.65 -10.41 12.09
CA ASN A 112 6.95 -8.98 12.12
C ASN A 112 5.83 -8.22 12.83
N GLN A 113 6.09 -7.81 14.05
CA GLN A 113 5.08 -7.14 14.87
C GLN A 113 4.65 -5.77 14.31
N ASN A 114 5.54 -5.08 13.58
CA ASN A 114 5.30 -3.74 13.03
C ASN A 114 5.24 -3.77 11.51
N PHE A 115 4.29 -3.04 10.95
CA PHE A 115 4.15 -2.80 9.52
C PHE A 115 4.05 -1.31 9.24
N TYR A 116 4.91 -0.80 8.39
CA TYR A 116 4.93 0.59 7.92
C TYR A 116 4.24 0.65 6.56
N ALA A 117 3.05 1.23 6.55
CA ALA A 117 2.16 1.30 5.39
C ALA A 117 2.45 2.56 4.58
N VAL A 118 3.08 2.40 3.41
CA VAL A 118 3.46 3.48 2.49
C VAL A 118 2.49 3.51 1.30
N GLY A 119 2.28 4.67 0.76
CA GLY A 119 1.51 4.87 -0.47
C GLY A 119 0.13 5.46 -0.25
N GLY A 120 -0.38 6.05 -1.33
CA GLY A 120 -1.61 6.84 -1.27
C GLY A 120 -2.87 6.04 -0.93
N SER A 121 -2.89 4.74 -1.19
CA SER A 121 -4.00 3.86 -0.87
C SER A 121 -4.10 3.59 0.61
N PHE A 122 -2.96 3.33 1.26
CA PHE A 122 -2.92 3.15 2.71
C PHE A 122 -3.18 4.46 3.46
N ARG A 123 -2.72 5.60 2.91
CA ARG A 123 -3.10 6.92 3.46
C ARG A 123 -4.60 7.17 3.40
N ALA A 124 -5.27 6.74 2.34
CA ALA A 124 -6.73 6.85 2.28
C ALA A 124 -7.43 6.00 3.35
N LEU A 125 -6.91 4.79 3.62
CA LEU A 125 -7.40 3.95 4.72
C LEU A 125 -7.18 4.61 6.09
N ALA A 126 -6.00 5.20 6.32
CA ALA A 126 -5.71 5.94 7.55
C ALA A 126 -6.70 7.09 7.76
N LYS A 127 -6.90 7.94 6.74
CA LYS A 127 -7.86 9.05 6.81
C LYS A 127 -9.27 8.59 7.13
N ALA A 128 -9.74 7.53 6.45
CA ALA A 128 -11.05 6.97 6.73
C ALA A 128 -11.18 6.48 8.18
N HIS A 129 -10.15 5.85 8.72
CA HIS A 129 -10.15 5.39 10.10
C HIS A 129 -10.06 6.56 11.10
N MET A 130 -9.23 7.56 10.83
CA MET A 130 -9.15 8.77 11.67
C MET A 130 -10.49 9.51 11.71
N SER A 131 -11.20 9.60 10.57
CA SER A 131 -12.57 10.15 10.52
C SER A 131 -13.54 9.37 11.41
N ILE A 132 -13.48 8.02 11.41
CA ILE A 132 -14.26 7.17 12.32
C ILE A 132 -13.99 7.50 13.79
N LYS A 133 -12.75 7.88 14.10
CA LYS A 133 -12.30 8.20 15.47
C LYS A 133 -12.44 9.69 15.84
N ASN A 134 -13.00 10.53 14.95
CA ASN A 134 -13.07 11.98 15.10
C ASN A 134 -11.69 12.64 15.37
N GLN A 135 -10.65 12.14 14.69
CA GLN A 135 -9.29 12.66 14.81
C GLN A 135 -8.97 13.64 13.68
N ASP A 136 -8.02 14.57 13.91
CA ASP A 136 -7.58 15.52 12.88
C ASP A 136 -6.88 14.79 11.72
N LEU A 137 -7.42 14.95 10.52
CA LEU A 137 -6.93 14.31 9.29
C LEU A 137 -5.63 14.91 8.74
N LYS A 138 -5.13 16.00 9.32
CA LYS A 138 -3.89 16.66 8.87
C LYS A 138 -2.63 15.91 9.28
N THR A 139 -2.70 15.11 10.33
CA THR A 139 -1.55 14.43 10.94
C THR A 139 -1.57 12.93 10.71
N ILE A 140 -1.45 12.50 9.45
CA ILE A 140 -1.34 11.04 9.15
C ILE A 140 0.03 10.50 9.54
N GLN A 141 1.07 11.32 9.46
CA GLN A 141 2.41 10.90 9.84
C GLN A 141 2.40 10.39 11.29
N ASP A 142 3.00 9.23 11.52
CA ASP A 142 3.04 8.53 12.81
C ASP A 142 1.68 8.03 13.33
N TYR A 143 0.62 8.08 12.48
CA TYR A 143 -0.63 7.46 12.87
C TYR A 143 -0.46 5.96 13.02
N GLN A 144 -0.61 5.45 14.24
CA GLN A 144 -0.41 4.03 14.56
C GLN A 144 -1.68 3.40 15.12
N VAL A 145 -1.90 2.14 14.78
CA VAL A 145 -3.08 1.39 15.18
C VAL A 145 -2.76 -0.08 15.46
N ASP A 146 -3.54 -0.73 16.32
CA ASP A 146 -3.56 -2.18 16.38
C ASP A 146 -4.15 -2.76 15.07
N ALA A 147 -3.46 -3.72 14.47
CA ALA A 147 -3.80 -4.25 13.15
C ALA A 147 -5.17 -4.94 13.12
N LYS A 148 -5.51 -5.71 14.16
CA LYS A 148 -6.78 -6.45 14.23
C LYS A 148 -7.96 -5.51 14.48
N ILE A 149 -7.79 -4.56 15.40
CA ILE A 149 -8.81 -3.56 15.70
C ILE A 149 -9.07 -2.71 14.46
N PHE A 150 -8.01 -2.21 13.82
CA PHE A 150 -8.10 -1.43 12.60
C PHE A 150 -8.88 -2.15 11.50
N LEU A 151 -8.50 -3.39 11.17
CA LEU A 151 -9.18 -4.16 10.13
C LEU A 151 -10.65 -4.42 10.45
N SER A 152 -10.97 -4.68 11.72
CA SER A 152 -12.35 -4.87 12.16
C SER A 152 -13.18 -3.59 12.03
N GLU A 153 -12.67 -2.46 12.51
CA GLU A 153 -13.37 -1.18 12.45
C GLU A 153 -13.58 -0.68 11.03
N ILE A 154 -12.54 -0.80 10.18
CA ILE A 154 -12.62 -0.44 8.76
C ILE A 154 -13.69 -1.27 8.04
N LYS A 155 -13.69 -2.60 8.24
CA LYS A 155 -14.66 -3.48 7.61
C LYS A 155 -16.10 -3.19 8.05
N ASN A 156 -16.30 -2.97 9.34
CA ASN A 156 -17.63 -2.80 9.89
C ASN A 156 -18.23 -1.42 9.60
N LYS A 157 -17.42 -0.36 9.51
CA LYS A 157 -17.90 1.02 9.42
C LYS A 157 -17.76 1.64 8.03
N ILE A 158 -16.73 1.26 7.28
CA ILE A 158 -16.47 1.85 5.95
C ILE A 158 -17.29 1.20 4.86
N PHE A 159 -17.54 -0.11 4.95
CA PHE A 159 -18.34 -0.80 3.94
C PHE A 159 -19.82 -0.83 4.28
N VAL A 160 -20.64 -0.60 3.26
CA VAL A 160 -22.05 -0.98 3.27
C VAL A 160 -22.18 -2.45 2.89
N LYS A 161 -23.40 -3.04 3.10
CA LYS A 161 -23.66 -4.46 2.81
C LYS A 161 -23.34 -4.89 1.36
N SER A 162 -23.33 -3.94 0.41
CA SER A 162 -22.95 -4.19 -0.99
C SER A 162 -21.44 -4.35 -1.21
N GLY A 163 -20.60 -4.11 -0.20
CA GLY A 163 -19.13 -4.10 -0.33
C GLY A 163 -18.58 -2.77 -0.88
N GLU A 164 -19.44 -1.76 -1.08
CA GLU A 164 -19.03 -0.42 -1.47
C GLU A 164 -18.63 0.42 -0.26
N VAL A 165 -17.80 1.44 -0.50
CA VAL A 165 -17.43 2.41 0.54
C VAL A 165 -18.63 3.27 0.90
N ASN A 166 -18.90 3.40 2.20
CA ASN A 166 -19.98 4.25 2.70
C ASN A 166 -19.77 5.70 2.26
N LYS A 167 -20.80 6.32 1.67
CA LYS A 167 -20.78 7.67 1.12
C LYS A 167 -20.34 8.74 2.14
N ILE A 168 -20.54 8.51 3.42
CA ILE A 168 -20.12 9.43 4.50
C ILE A 168 -18.61 9.71 4.42
N PHE A 169 -17.79 8.73 4.01
CA PHE A 169 -16.35 8.88 3.91
C PHE A 169 -15.86 9.45 2.57
N LEU A 170 -16.75 9.63 1.58
CA LEU A 170 -16.38 10.21 0.29
C LEU A 170 -16.00 11.70 0.36
N ASN A 171 -16.42 12.40 1.42
CA ASN A 171 -16.00 13.79 1.67
C ASN A 171 -14.53 13.86 2.12
N GLU A 172 -14.04 12.83 2.80
CA GLU A 172 -12.69 12.73 3.36
C GLU A 172 -11.70 12.07 2.39
N ILE A 173 -12.23 11.30 1.44
CA ILE A 173 -11.47 10.50 0.49
C ILE A 173 -11.98 10.83 -0.92
N SER A 174 -11.08 11.17 -1.84
CA SER A 174 -11.49 11.39 -3.22
C SER A 174 -12.22 10.17 -3.80
N LYS A 175 -13.17 10.39 -4.71
CA LYS A 175 -13.94 9.32 -5.38
C LYS A 175 -13.02 8.23 -5.97
N SER A 176 -11.93 8.63 -6.62
CA SER A 176 -10.94 7.69 -7.18
C SER A 176 -10.24 6.84 -6.12
N ARG A 177 -10.05 7.37 -4.90
CA ARG A 177 -9.49 6.62 -3.78
C ARG A 177 -10.50 5.66 -3.15
N ALA A 178 -11.77 6.05 -3.08
CA ALA A 178 -12.83 5.19 -2.57
C ALA A 178 -12.94 3.88 -3.36
N GLU A 179 -12.77 3.93 -4.68
CA GLU A 179 -12.82 2.74 -5.55
C GLU A 179 -11.70 1.73 -5.29
N ILE A 180 -10.56 2.17 -4.75
CA ILE A 180 -9.39 1.31 -4.51
C ILE A 180 -9.27 0.82 -3.07
N ILE A 181 -9.96 1.44 -2.13
CA ILE A 181 -9.95 1.04 -0.71
C ILE A 181 -10.26 -0.45 -0.50
N PRO A 182 -11.28 -1.05 -1.14
CA PRO A 182 -11.58 -2.46 -0.95
C PRO A 182 -10.40 -3.40 -1.24
N TYR A 183 -9.65 -3.10 -2.31
CA TYR A 183 -8.46 -3.89 -2.67
C TYR A 183 -7.32 -3.69 -1.68
N SER A 184 -7.14 -2.45 -1.20
CA SER A 184 -6.12 -2.12 -0.19
C SER A 184 -6.34 -2.90 1.10
N ILE A 185 -7.59 -3.05 1.53
CA ILE A 185 -7.96 -3.82 2.72
C ILE A 185 -7.66 -5.31 2.51
N LEU A 186 -8.02 -5.88 1.36
CA LEU A 186 -7.76 -7.28 1.06
C LEU A 186 -6.27 -7.62 1.08
N VAL A 187 -5.44 -6.75 0.50
CA VAL A 187 -3.99 -6.92 0.50
C VAL A 187 -3.43 -6.78 1.91
N LEU A 188 -3.86 -5.76 2.65
CA LEU A 188 -3.43 -5.53 4.04
C LEU A 188 -3.84 -6.69 4.96
N GLU A 189 -5.05 -7.21 4.82
CA GLU A 189 -5.52 -8.36 5.60
C GLU A 189 -4.69 -9.62 5.36
N ASN A 190 -4.36 -9.92 4.11
CA ASN A 190 -3.50 -11.04 3.80
C ASN A 190 -2.09 -10.86 4.39
N LEU A 191 -1.53 -9.65 4.30
CA LEU A 191 -0.22 -9.33 4.89
C LEU A 191 -0.26 -9.49 6.42
N VAL A 192 -1.22 -8.87 7.08
CA VAL A 192 -1.38 -8.93 8.55
C VAL A 192 -1.46 -10.37 9.04
N LYS A 193 -2.19 -11.23 8.31
CA LYS A 193 -2.32 -12.64 8.66
C LYS A 193 -1.02 -13.43 8.49
N ILE A 194 -0.28 -13.21 7.38
CA ILE A 194 0.90 -14.01 7.04
C ILE A 194 2.13 -13.57 7.86
N ALA A 195 2.29 -12.26 8.08
CA ALA A 195 3.41 -11.70 8.81
C ALA A 195 3.13 -11.51 10.32
N GLU A 196 1.95 -11.92 10.80
CA GLU A 196 1.51 -11.79 12.20
C GLU A 196 1.64 -10.35 12.74
N VAL A 197 1.34 -9.37 11.87
CA VAL A 197 1.45 -7.95 12.19
C VAL A 197 0.54 -7.59 13.37
N LYS A 198 1.11 -6.93 14.38
CA LYS A 198 0.38 -6.41 15.54
C LYS A 198 0.05 -4.93 15.41
N LYS A 199 1.00 -4.13 14.92
CA LYS A 199 0.85 -2.68 14.77
C LYS A 199 1.06 -2.23 13.33
N ILE A 200 0.23 -1.30 12.87
CA ILE A 200 0.37 -0.63 11.59
C ILE A 200 0.71 0.83 11.84
N PHE A 201 1.76 1.31 11.20
CA PHE A 201 2.18 2.71 11.18
C PHE A 201 1.93 3.26 9.78
N PHE A 202 1.14 4.32 9.69
CA PHE A 202 0.90 4.98 8.42
C PHE A 202 1.91 6.11 8.23
N THR A 203 2.48 6.19 7.04
CA THR A 203 3.55 7.14 6.71
C THR A 203 3.22 7.92 5.43
N ASN A 204 3.71 9.13 5.36
CA ASN A 204 3.55 10.03 4.21
C ASN A 204 4.58 9.73 3.10
#